data_3e7427f2f8249c1a02da2f413e411f47
#
_entry.id   3e7427f2f8249c1a02da2f413e411f47
#
_cell.length_a   1.000
_cell.length_b   1.000
_cell.length_c   1.000
_cell.angle_alpha   90.00
_cell.angle_beta   90.00
_cell.angle_gamma   90.00
#
_symmetry.space_group_name_H-M   'P 1'
#
loop_
_entity.id
_entity.type
_entity.pdbx_description
1 polymer ?
#
loop_
_entity_poly.entity_id
_entity_poly.type
_entity_poly.pdbx_seq_one_letter_code
_entity_poly.pdbx_strand_id
1 'polypeptide(L)'
;ETAAVGLRDRGVHFTRDPERPEGGRSEAKRGFVAAPDNVRVAVIESGWRGVDADFGSDADQVASAEPYVVPRTPWGTPDLQGMWSGNKAHGIPLERPDDLADVAELTPEEAAARRERGTLGSIWGYEREWRDTTLGYVKSAPSRQVAMIIDPPDGRIPPLTEEAQERQRNARQSFGDYVRRRPAGPEDLSAYVRCISRGLPGMMMPSIYNNGLQISQSPGFVAIQKEMIHETRVVPTAEREPLGAGIKQWLGDPQGRWEGDTLVVETTGFNGRTNYRGSSENMKLTERYTRLGPNRLEYEFKVEDPTVWTSSWTGRFEFELDNEQYELVEYACHEGNYGMTNILSGARARDREEAAAAAETGSGAQ
;
A
#
# COMPACT_ATOMS: atom_id res chain seq x y z
N GLU A 1 -26.00 -17.97 -11.67
CA GLU A 1 -27.03 -19.05 -11.42
C GLU A 1 -26.36 -20.35 -10.95
N THR A 2 -25.36 -20.88 -11.63
CA THR A 2 -24.70 -22.16 -11.29
C THR A 2 -24.04 -22.15 -9.90
N ALA A 3 -23.42 -21.05 -9.50
CA ALA A 3 -22.80 -20.92 -8.18
C ALA A 3 -23.85 -20.83 -7.04
N ALA A 4 -24.95 -20.14 -7.27
CA ALA A 4 -26.03 -20.00 -6.29
C ALA A 4 -26.76 -21.35 -6.03
N VAL A 5 -26.92 -22.19 -7.06
CA VAL A 5 -27.48 -23.54 -6.92
C VAL A 5 -26.53 -24.42 -6.09
N GLY A 6 -25.24 -24.42 -6.37
CA GLY A 6 -24.26 -25.22 -5.63
C GLY A 6 -24.11 -24.83 -4.15
N LEU A 7 -24.44 -23.60 -3.80
CA LEU A 7 -24.43 -23.12 -2.41
C LEU A 7 -25.72 -23.50 -1.66
N ARG A 8 -26.88 -23.48 -2.33
CA ARG A 8 -28.16 -23.95 -1.76
C ARG A 8 -28.11 -25.43 -1.38
N ASP A 9 -27.47 -26.25 -2.22
CA ASP A 9 -27.28 -27.68 -1.95
C ASP A 9 -26.37 -27.98 -0.74
N ARG A 10 -25.59 -26.97 -0.29
CA ARG A 10 -24.75 -27.04 0.92
C ARG A 10 -25.39 -26.39 2.15
N GLY A 11 -26.70 -26.11 2.12
CA GLY A 11 -27.43 -25.51 3.25
C GLY A 11 -27.23 -24.02 3.45
N VAL A 12 -26.72 -23.30 2.44
CA VAL A 12 -26.57 -21.85 2.50
C VAL A 12 -27.91 -21.18 2.14
N HIS A 13 -28.42 -20.33 3.05
CA HIS A 13 -29.68 -19.60 2.85
C HIS A 13 -29.40 -18.18 2.37
N PHE A 14 -30.04 -17.79 1.26
CA PHE A 14 -29.96 -16.40 0.77
C PHE A 14 -31.03 -15.56 1.49
N THR A 15 -30.67 -14.44 2.03
CA THR A 15 -31.57 -13.45 2.66
C THR A 15 -32.35 -12.63 1.62
N ARG A 16 -31.96 -12.70 0.36
CA ARG A 16 -32.67 -12.11 -0.79
C ARG A 16 -32.50 -13.02 -1.99
N ASP A 17 -33.60 -13.41 -2.63
CA ASP A 17 -33.53 -14.18 -3.87
C ASP A 17 -33.09 -13.28 -5.03
N PRO A 18 -32.07 -13.66 -5.79
CA PRO A 18 -31.62 -12.87 -6.93
C PRO A 18 -32.60 -13.09 -8.10
N GLU A 19 -33.75 -12.40 -8.10
CA GLU A 19 -34.63 -12.36 -9.24
C GLU A 19 -34.11 -11.45 -10.33
N ARG A 20 -34.28 -11.89 -11.59
CA ARG A 20 -33.88 -11.18 -12.79
C ARG A 20 -34.82 -9.99 -13.00
N PRO A 21 -34.35 -8.72 -13.09
CA PRO A 21 -35.22 -7.63 -13.48
C PRO A 21 -35.68 -7.83 -14.93
N GLU A 22 -36.96 -7.73 -15.15
CA GLU A 22 -37.51 -7.67 -16.50
C GLU A 22 -37.18 -6.32 -17.12
N GLY A 23 -36.38 -6.35 -18.17
CA GLY A 23 -36.10 -5.17 -19.02
C GLY A 23 -34.72 -4.56 -18.89
N GLY A 24 -33.84 -4.94 -19.76
CA GLY A 24 -32.76 -4.21 -20.41
C GLY A 24 -31.77 -3.41 -19.57
N ARG A 25 -30.64 -3.96 -19.38
CA ARG A 25 -29.27 -3.61 -18.98
C ARG A 25 -28.84 -4.47 -17.80
N SER A 26 -27.71 -5.15 -17.93
CA SER A 26 -27.21 -6.06 -16.88
C SER A 26 -26.71 -5.26 -15.69
N GLU A 27 -27.58 -4.99 -14.73
CA GLU A 27 -27.16 -4.60 -13.39
C GLU A 27 -26.57 -5.81 -12.69
N ALA A 28 -25.42 -5.67 -12.06
CA ALA A 28 -24.79 -6.72 -11.29
C ALA A 28 -25.72 -7.20 -10.19
N LYS A 29 -26.04 -8.48 -10.17
CA LYS A 29 -26.84 -9.08 -9.11
C LYS A 29 -26.00 -9.11 -7.83
N ARG A 30 -26.44 -8.39 -6.81
CA ARG A 30 -25.87 -8.45 -5.47
C ARG A 30 -26.72 -9.38 -4.61
N GLY A 31 -26.14 -10.49 -4.17
CA GLY A 31 -26.75 -11.37 -3.19
C GLY A 31 -25.95 -11.36 -1.89
N PHE A 32 -26.62 -11.43 -0.75
CA PHE A 32 -25.97 -11.60 0.55
C PHE A 32 -26.17 -13.02 1.03
N VAL A 33 -25.12 -13.66 1.48
CA VAL A 33 -25.14 -14.99 2.09
C VAL A 33 -24.96 -14.81 3.59
N ALA A 34 -25.85 -15.35 4.39
CA ALA A 34 -25.68 -15.44 5.83
C ALA A 34 -24.77 -16.64 6.14
N ALA A 35 -23.56 -16.39 6.64
CA ALA A 35 -22.72 -17.42 7.21
C ALA A 35 -23.23 -17.84 8.60
N PRO A 36 -22.83 -19.02 9.14
CA PRO A 36 -23.33 -19.53 10.42
C PRO A 36 -23.20 -18.56 11.61
N ASP A 37 -22.32 -17.58 11.53
CA ASP A 37 -22.01 -16.62 12.61
C ASP A 37 -22.66 -15.25 12.41
N ASN A 38 -23.74 -15.14 11.62
CA ASN A 38 -24.38 -13.87 11.25
C ASN A 38 -23.51 -12.88 10.46
N VAL A 39 -22.37 -13.30 9.94
CA VAL A 39 -21.54 -12.50 9.05
C VAL A 39 -22.20 -12.42 7.68
N ARG A 40 -22.49 -11.22 7.21
CA ARG A 40 -23.04 -11.02 5.86
C ARG A 40 -21.90 -11.00 4.85
N VAL A 41 -21.84 -12.01 4.01
CA VAL A 41 -20.90 -12.06 2.88
C VAL A 41 -21.63 -11.59 1.63
N ALA A 42 -21.14 -10.56 0.98
CA ALA A 42 -21.63 -10.12 -0.32
C ALA A 42 -21.06 -11.03 -1.41
N VAL A 43 -21.92 -11.71 -2.13
CA VAL A 43 -21.53 -12.47 -3.32
C VAL A 43 -21.86 -11.62 -4.55
N ILE A 44 -20.85 -11.23 -5.30
CA ILE A 44 -20.98 -10.48 -6.55
C ILE A 44 -20.79 -11.46 -7.70
N GLU A 45 -21.77 -11.57 -8.58
CA GLU A 45 -21.65 -12.42 -9.77
C GLU A 45 -20.65 -11.84 -10.75
N SER A 46 -19.65 -12.63 -11.16
CA SER A 46 -18.62 -12.26 -12.14
C SER A 46 -19.25 -12.02 -13.50
N GLY A 47 -19.29 -10.81 -13.94
CA GLY A 47 -19.91 -10.37 -15.22
C GLY A 47 -20.01 -8.86 -15.32
N TRP A 48 -19.53 -8.16 -14.31
CA TRP A 48 -19.47 -6.71 -14.33
C TRP A 48 -18.42 -6.24 -15.36
N ARG A 49 -18.89 -5.85 -16.54
CA ARG A 49 -18.10 -4.99 -17.43
C ARG A 49 -18.23 -3.61 -16.84
N GLY A 50 -17.08 -3.01 -16.50
CA GLY A 50 -17.03 -1.65 -16.00
C GLY A 50 -17.96 -0.76 -16.80
N VAL A 51 -18.66 0.14 -16.12
CA VAL A 51 -19.44 1.19 -16.77
C VAL A 51 -18.45 1.86 -17.72
N ASP A 52 -18.82 2.00 -19.00
CA ASP A 52 -18.20 2.97 -19.89
C ASP A 52 -18.51 4.34 -19.28
N ALA A 53 -17.74 4.74 -18.29
CA ALA A 53 -17.74 6.07 -17.77
C ALA A 53 -17.12 6.91 -18.88
N ASP A 54 -17.93 7.79 -19.44
CA ASP A 54 -17.45 8.86 -20.30
C ASP A 54 -16.51 9.72 -19.41
N PHE A 55 -15.23 9.39 -19.44
CA PHE A 55 -14.19 10.17 -18.78
C PHE A 55 -14.03 11.46 -19.59
N GLY A 56 -14.87 12.44 -19.27
CA GLY A 56 -14.65 13.81 -19.71
C GLY A 56 -13.17 14.12 -19.44
N SER A 57 -12.45 14.47 -20.48
CA SER A 57 -11.02 14.73 -20.39
C SER A 57 -10.77 15.80 -19.32
N ASP A 58 -9.98 15.51 -18.29
CA ASP A 58 -9.51 16.51 -17.31
C ASP A 58 -8.82 17.72 -17.99
N ALA A 59 -8.47 17.59 -19.26
CA ALA A 59 -7.91 18.66 -20.09
C ALA A 59 -8.87 19.85 -20.29
N ASP A 60 -10.19 19.63 -20.28
CA ASP A 60 -11.17 20.70 -20.48
C ASP A 60 -11.52 21.47 -19.18
N GLN A 61 -11.15 20.95 -18.01
CA GLN A 61 -11.35 21.62 -16.72
C GLN A 61 -10.22 22.58 -16.33
N VAL A 62 -9.09 22.56 -17.02
CA VAL A 62 -7.91 23.39 -16.66
C VAL A 62 -8.01 24.84 -17.17
N ALA A 63 -8.92 25.16 -18.09
CA ALA A 63 -8.89 26.44 -18.82
C ALA A 63 -9.67 27.60 -18.20
N SER A 64 -10.46 27.41 -17.09
CA SER A 64 -11.25 28.52 -16.50
C SER A 64 -11.67 28.38 -15.03
N ALA A 65 -11.07 27.47 -14.26
CA ALA A 65 -11.43 27.31 -12.86
C ALA A 65 -10.71 28.34 -11.99
N GLU A 66 -11.45 29.03 -11.12
CA GLU A 66 -10.84 29.78 -10.01
C GLU A 66 -9.87 28.87 -9.22
N PRO A 67 -8.78 29.43 -8.65
CA PRO A 67 -7.85 28.65 -7.86
C PRO A 67 -8.59 27.84 -6.79
N TYR A 68 -8.32 26.53 -6.70
CA TYR A 68 -8.93 25.69 -5.68
C TYR A 68 -8.60 26.21 -4.28
N VAL A 69 -9.62 26.48 -3.49
CA VAL A 69 -9.46 26.89 -2.10
C VAL A 69 -9.66 25.67 -1.21
N VAL A 70 -8.62 25.31 -0.46
CA VAL A 70 -8.66 24.18 0.47
C VAL A 70 -9.68 24.46 1.58
N PRO A 71 -10.68 23.60 1.79
CA PRO A 71 -11.61 23.70 2.92
C PRO A 71 -10.88 23.80 4.25
N ARG A 72 -11.51 24.44 5.23
CA ARG A 72 -10.96 24.55 6.59
C ARG A 72 -11.81 23.77 7.58
N THR A 73 -11.15 23.15 8.54
CA THR A 73 -11.81 22.59 9.72
C THR A 73 -12.46 23.68 10.57
N PRO A 74 -13.39 23.35 11.47
CA PRO A 74 -13.98 24.34 12.39
C PRO A 74 -12.98 25.12 13.26
N TRP A 75 -11.78 24.57 13.45
CA TRP A 75 -10.68 25.21 14.18
C TRP A 75 -9.61 25.86 13.28
N GLY A 76 -9.90 25.98 11.96
CA GLY A 76 -9.16 26.83 11.03
C GLY A 76 -7.99 26.18 10.28
N THR A 77 -7.59 24.94 10.58
CA THR A 77 -6.56 24.23 9.82
C THR A 77 -7.10 23.74 8.47
N PRO A 78 -6.25 23.52 7.46
CA PRO A 78 -6.67 22.86 6.21
C PRO A 78 -7.37 21.54 6.51
N ASP A 79 -8.47 21.27 5.80
CA ASP A 79 -9.25 20.03 5.97
C ASP A 79 -8.73 18.95 5.01
N LEU A 80 -8.01 17.96 5.57
CA LEU A 80 -7.54 16.78 4.87
C LEU A 80 -8.38 15.55 5.21
N GLN A 81 -9.43 15.69 6.01
CA GLN A 81 -10.24 14.57 6.48
C GLN A 81 -10.90 13.84 5.32
N GLY A 82 -11.06 12.55 5.48
CA GLY A 82 -11.78 11.70 4.53
C GLY A 82 -11.15 10.34 4.35
N MET A 83 -11.83 9.56 3.53
CA MET A 83 -11.36 8.28 3.04
C MET A 83 -10.64 8.49 1.70
N TRP A 84 -9.37 8.26 1.69
CA TRP A 84 -8.50 8.39 0.53
C TRP A 84 -8.08 7.03 0.01
N SER A 85 -7.90 6.89 -1.29
CA SER A 85 -7.41 5.66 -1.91
C SER A 85 -6.12 5.90 -2.67
N GLY A 86 -5.13 5.04 -2.46
CA GLY A 86 -3.88 5.00 -3.21
C GLY A 86 -3.97 4.27 -4.56
N ASN A 87 -5.15 3.79 -4.96
CA ASN A 87 -5.32 2.98 -6.16
C ASN A 87 -4.88 3.70 -7.45
N LYS A 88 -5.04 5.03 -7.53
CA LYS A 88 -4.59 5.85 -8.66
C LYS A 88 -3.10 5.74 -8.90
N ALA A 89 -2.30 5.61 -7.85
CA ALA A 89 -0.85 5.52 -7.93
C ALA A 89 -0.36 4.07 -8.20
N HIS A 90 -1.25 3.09 -8.21
CA HIS A 90 -0.86 1.70 -8.51
C HIS A 90 -0.28 1.58 -9.93
N GLY A 91 0.84 0.86 -10.04
CA GLY A 91 1.55 0.69 -11.30
C GLY A 91 2.53 1.82 -11.64
N ILE A 92 2.58 2.93 -10.87
CA ILE A 92 3.67 3.90 -10.99
C ILE A 92 4.93 3.26 -10.37
N PRO A 93 6.03 3.11 -11.12
CA PRO A 93 7.26 2.56 -10.56
C PRO A 93 7.87 3.54 -9.54
N LEU A 94 8.54 3.03 -8.52
CA LEU A 94 9.23 3.87 -7.56
C LEU A 94 10.37 4.65 -8.26
N GLU A 95 11.22 3.93 -8.97
CA GLU A 95 12.34 4.50 -9.72
C GLU A 95 12.02 4.62 -11.19
N ARG A 96 12.62 5.59 -11.85
CA ARG A 96 12.47 5.83 -13.30
C ARG A 96 13.00 4.65 -14.09
N PRO A 97 12.20 4.02 -14.98
CA PRO A 97 12.67 3.01 -15.90
C PRO A 97 13.72 3.55 -16.89
N ASP A 98 14.66 2.70 -17.29
CA ASP A 98 15.74 3.09 -18.22
C ASP A 98 15.23 3.56 -19.58
N ASP A 99 14.19 2.92 -20.08
CA ASP A 99 13.54 3.25 -21.35
C ASP A 99 12.71 4.54 -21.32
N LEU A 100 12.53 5.12 -20.14
CA LEU A 100 11.81 6.38 -19.90
C LEU A 100 12.71 7.48 -19.30
N ALA A 101 14.03 7.35 -19.41
CA ALA A 101 14.99 8.28 -18.81
C ALA A 101 14.75 9.75 -19.21
N ASP A 102 14.44 10.00 -20.46
CA ASP A 102 14.22 11.34 -21.03
C ASP A 102 12.74 11.75 -21.13
N VAL A 103 11.82 10.93 -20.60
CA VAL A 103 10.38 11.19 -20.67
C VAL A 103 9.95 11.97 -19.43
N ALA A 104 9.41 13.18 -19.62
CA ALA A 104 8.90 14.01 -18.51
C ALA A 104 7.56 13.48 -17.97
N GLU A 105 6.64 13.15 -18.86
CA GLU A 105 5.31 12.59 -18.57
C GLU A 105 4.92 11.58 -19.65
N LEU A 106 4.15 10.57 -19.27
CA LEU A 106 3.53 9.64 -20.22
C LEU A 106 2.42 10.32 -21.01
N THR A 107 2.17 9.87 -22.22
CA THR A 107 0.95 10.20 -22.92
C THR A 107 -0.26 9.56 -22.24
N PRO A 108 -1.50 10.02 -22.46
CA PRO A 108 -2.70 9.39 -21.92
C PRO A 108 -2.81 7.90 -22.25
N GLU A 109 -2.45 7.51 -23.48
CA GLU A 109 -2.48 6.14 -23.97
C GLU A 109 -1.44 5.26 -23.28
N GLU A 110 -0.22 5.77 -23.08
CA GLU A 110 0.84 5.07 -22.35
C GLU A 110 0.47 4.90 -20.87
N ALA A 111 -0.13 5.93 -20.26
CA ALA A 111 -0.60 5.87 -18.89
C ALA A 111 -1.72 4.83 -18.71
N ALA A 112 -2.68 4.79 -19.65
CA ALA A 112 -3.75 3.79 -19.68
C ALA A 112 -3.19 2.37 -19.84
N ALA A 113 -2.27 2.17 -20.80
CA ALA A 113 -1.61 0.89 -21.02
C ALA A 113 -0.77 0.43 -19.83
N ARG A 114 -0.10 1.37 -19.13
CA ARG A 114 0.61 1.07 -17.87
C ARG A 114 -0.33 0.62 -16.78
N ARG A 115 -1.46 1.30 -16.59
CA ARG A 115 -2.48 0.92 -15.61
C ARG A 115 -2.98 -0.49 -15.88
N GLU A 116 -3.32 -0.81 -17.13
CA GLU A 116 -3.76 -2.14 -17.53
C GLU A 116 -2.68 -3.20 -17.25
N ARG A 117 -1.42 -2.96 -17.64
CA ARG A 117 -0.31 -3.87 -17.32
C ARG A 117 -0.08 -4.02 -15.82
N GLY A 118 -0.19 -2.94 -15.05
CA GLY A 118 -0.06 -2.94 -13.60
C GLY A 118 -1.11 -3.81 -12.93
N THR A 119 -2.35 -3.76 -13.42
CA THR A 119 -3.42 -4.62 -12.96
C THR A 119 -3.21 -6.09 -13.34
N LEU A 120 -2.60 -6.36 -14.50
CA LEU A 120 -2.38 -7.73 -14.99
C LEU A 120 -1.07 -8.36 -14.53
N GLY A 121 -0.01 -7.56 -14.34
CA GLY A 121 1.37 -8.06 -14.18
C GLY A 121 1.88 -8.17 -12.76
N SER A 122 1.29 -7.47 -11.80
CA SER A 122 1.88 -7.35 -10.46
C SER A 122 1.45 -8.45 -9.49
N ILE A 123 0.60 -9.37 -9.90
CA ILE A 123 -0.03 -10.34 -8.98
C ILE A 123 0.27 -11.76 -9.44
N TRP A 124 1.34 -12.30 -8.93
CA TRP A 124 1.72 -13.69 -9.14
C TRP A 124 0.66 -14.63 -8.57
N GLY A 125 -0.15 -15.25 -9.45
CA GLY A 125 -1.07 -16.30 -9.08
C GLY A 125 -2.42 -15.88 -8.50
N TYR A 126 -2.74 -14.58 -8.45
CA TYR A 126 -4.08 -14.15 -8.06
C TYR A 126 -5.04 -14.14 -9.25
N GLU A 127 -6.27 -14.58 -9.02
CA GLU A 127 -7.32 -14.59 -10.03
C GLU A 127 -7.70 -13.17 -10.48
N ARG A 128 -8.12 -13.04 -11.74
CA ARG A 128 -8.46 -11.75 -12.35
C ARG A 128 -9.55 -11.00 -11.58
N GLU A 129 -10.54 -11.72 -11.04
CA GLU A 129 -11.66 -11.19 -10.28
C GLU A 129 -11.19 -10.43 -9.01
N TRP A 130 -10.13 -10.91 -8.39
CA TRP A 130 -9.56 -10.28 -7.20
C TRP A 130 -8.93 -8.92 -7.51
N ARG A 131 -8.34 -8.79 -8.68
CA ARG A 131 -7.69 -7.56 -9.15
C ARG A 131 -8.72 -6.50 -9.51
N ASP A 132 -9.78 -6.91 -10.20
CA ASP A 132 -10.81 -6.00 -10.72
C ASP A 132 -11.64 -5.37 -9.59
N THR A 133 -11.87 -6.10 -8.48
CA THR A 133 -12.64 -5.58 -7.35
C THR A 133 -11.88 -4.54 -6.53
N THR A 134 -10.56 -4.64 -6.42
CA THR A 134 -9.75 -3.73 -5.58
C THR A 134 -9.27 -2.50 -6.32
N LEU A 135 -9.06 -2.58 -7.64
CA LEU A 135 -8.56 -1.49 -8.47
C LEU A 135 -9.65 -0.81 -9.31
N GLY A 136 -10.85 -1.41 -9.38
CA GLY A 136 -12.00 -0.85 -10.12
C GLY A 136 -12.58 0.44 -9.53
N TYR A 137 -12.15 0.84 -8.34
CA TYR A 137 -12.64 2.07 -7.69
C TYR A 137 -11.92 3.35 -8.12
N VAL A 138 -10.95 3.27 -9.04
CA VAL A 138 -10.28 4.48 -9.52
C VAL A 138 -11.17 5.21 -10.52
N LYS A 139 -11.66 6.38 -10.13
CA LYS A 139 -12.59 7.19 -10.92
C LYS A 139 -11.88 8.17 -11.85
N SER A 140 -10.64 8.55 -11.54
CA SER A 140 -9.88 9.52 -12.32
C SER A 140 -9.08 8.88 -13.44
N ALA A 141 -8.66 9.71 -14.39
CA ALA A 141 -7.72 9.30 -15.44
C ALA A 141 -6.43 8.71 -14.85
N PRO A 142 -5.78 7.76 -15.56
CA PRO A 142 -4.50 7.21 -15.12
C PRO A 142 -3.45 8.30 -14.92
N SER A 143 -2.63 8.16 -13.87
CA SER A 143 -1.55 9.09 -13.63
C SER A 143 -0.53 9.05 -14.79
N ARG A 144 -0.12 10.21 -15.30
CA ARG A 144 0.90 10.36 -16.33
C ARG A 144 2.32 10.43 -15.76
N GLN A 145 2.46 10.41 -14.44
CA GLN A 145 3.74 10.43 -13.76
C GLN A 145 4.60 9.23 -14.14
N VAL A 146 5.84 9.46 -14.56
CA VAL A 146 6.74 8.40 -15.06
C VAL A 146 7.25 7.51 -13.92
N ALA A 147 7.64 8.11 -12.79
CA ALA A 147 8.11 7.41 -11.59
C ALA A 147 7.73 8.20 -10.34
N MET A 148 7.77 7.57 -9.17
CA MET A 148 7.48 8.25 -7.91
C MET A 148 8.63 9.14 -7.46
N ILE A 149 9.90 8.75 -7.68
CA ILE A 149 11.06 9.55 -7.31
C ILE A 149 11.14 10.77 -8.23
N ILE A 150 11.18 11.94 -7.58
CA ILE A 150 11.26 13.26 -8.23
C ILE A 150 12.57 13.99 -7.92
N ASP A 151 13.27 13.55 -6.90
CA ASP A 151 14.59 14.03 -6.51
C ASP A 151 15.42 12.86 -5.95
N PRO A 152 16.59 12.55 -6.51
CA PRO A 152 17.33 13.25 -7.57
C PRO A 152 16.59 13.29 -8.93
N PRO A 153 16.98 14.22 -9.84
CA PRO A 153 16.29 14.43 -11.12
C PRO A 153 16.29 13.21 -12.07
N ASP A 154 17.27 12.29 -11.92
CA ASP A 154 17.31 11.03 -12.66
C ASP A 154 16.19 10.06 -12.25
N GLY A 155 15.46 10.38 -11.17
CA GLY A 155 14.35 9.58 -10.67
C GLY A 155 14.77 8.26 -10.04
N ARG A 156 16.00 8.17 -9.50
CA ARG A 156 16.54 6.95 -8.91
C ARG A 156 16.91 7.14 -7.44
N ILE A 157 16.87 6.04 -6.70
CA ILE A 157 17.40 6.02 -5.33
C ILE A 157 18.93 6.19 -5.42
N PRO A 158 19.52 7.13 -4.63
CA PRO A 158 20.95 7.30 -4.59
C PRO A 158 21.71 6.02 -4.21
N PRO A 159 22.97 5.87 -4.64
CA PRO A 159 23.78 4.73 -4.28
C PRO A 159 23.88 4.53 -2.77
N LEU A 160 23.96 3.26 -2.38
CA LEU A 160 24.23 2.91 -0.99
C LEU A 160 25.66 3.29 -0.59
N THR A 161 25.84 3.68 0.67
CA THR A 161 27.16 3.78 1.29
C THR A 161 27.85 2.41 1.31
N GLU A 162 29.17 2.38 1.42
CA GLU A 162 29.92 1.13 1.52
C GLU A 162 29.46 0.27 2.69
N GLU A 163 29.22 0.91 3.83
CA GLU A 163 28.73 0.27 5.04
C GLU A 163 27.33 -0.36 4.82
N ALA A 164 26.42 0.36 4.16
CA ALA A 164 25.10 -0.16 3.83
C ALA A 164 25.15 -1.31 2.83
N GLN A 165 26.05 -1.26 1.84
CA GLN A 165 26.29 -2.36 0.91
C GLN A 165 26.77 -3.61 1.64
N GLU A 166 27.68 -3.45 2.62
CA GLU A 166 28.17 -4.58 3.42
C GLU A 166 27.07 -5.16 4.31
N ARG A 167 26.29 -4.32 5.00
CA ARG A 167 25.11 -4.76 5.76
C ARG A 167 24.13 -5.51 4.87
N GLN A 168 23.85 -5.03 3.67
CA GLN A 168 22.92 -5.66 2.73
C GLN A 168 23.42 -7.02 2.26
N ARG A 169 24.73 -7.15 1.98
CA ARG A 169 25.34 -8.46 1.64
C ARG A 169 25.17 -9.48 2.77
N ASN A 170 25.21 -9.02 4.01
CA ASN A 170 25.10 -9.85 5.20
C ASN A 170 23.67 -10.04 5.71
N ALA A 171 22.75 -9.17 5.30
CA ALA A 171 21.37 -9.18 5.78
C ALA A 171 20.56 -10.35 5.18
N ARG A 172 19.80 -11.03 6.02
CA ARG A 172 18.88 -12.13 5.67
C ARG A 172 17.45 -11.64 5.42
N GLN A 173 17.24 -10.43 4.87
CA GLN A 173 15.96 -9.74 5.01
C GLN A 173 15.15 -9.51 3.73
N SER A 174 15.53 -10.04 2.59
CA SER A 174 14.67 -9.89 1.41
C SER A 174 13.62 -11.00 1.36
N PHE A 175 12.40 -10.66 0.93
CA PHE A 175 11.32 -11.64 0.75
C PHE A 175 11.74 -12.80 -0.18
N GLY A 176 12.58 -12.55 -1.17
CA GLY A 176 13.16 -13.59 -2.02
C GLY A 176 14.21 -14.46 -1.33
N ASP A 177 14.78 -13.99 -0.22
CA ASP A 177 15.79 -14.73 0.52
C ASP A 177 15.21 -15.80 1.46
N TYR A 178 13.92 -15.73 1.81
CA TYR A 178 13.26 -16.78 2.59
C TYR A 178 13.33 -18.13 1.91
N VAL A 179 13.26 -18.13 0.57
CA VAL A 179 13.33 -19.36 -0.21
C VAL A 179 14.77 -19.92 -0.27
N ARG A 180 15.78 -19.05 -0.22
CA ARG A 180 17.19 -19.39 -0.33
C ARG A 180 17.89 -19.59 1.02
N ARG A 181 17.56 -18.74 1.99
CA ARG A 181 18.14 -18.74 3.35
C ARG A 181 17.05 -19.13 4.33
N ARG A 182 16.96 -20.40 4.65
CA ARG A 182 15.95 -20.95 5.54
C ARG A 182 15.87 -20.16 6.85
N PRO A 183 14.73 -19.56 7.19
CA PRO A 183 14.59 -18.85 8.45
C PRO A 183 14.72 -19.83 9.62
N ALA A 184 15.51 -19.48 10.63
CA ALA A 184 15.65 -20.26 11.85
C ALA A 184 14.43 -20.08 12.76
N GLY A 185 13.86 -18.87 12.78
CA GLY A 185 12.70 -18.51 13.58
C GLY A 185 11.87 -17.37 12.96
N PRO A 186 10.77 -16.97 13.63
CA PRO A 186 9.94 -15.86 13.18
C PRO A 186 10.71 -14.55 13.02
N GLU A 187 11.75 -14.34 13.81
CA GLU A 187 12.55 -13.11 13.82
C GLU A 187 13.33 -12.91 12.53
N ASP A 188 13.60 -13.99 11.79
CA ASP A 188 14.23 -13.95 10.48
C ASP A 188 13.27 -13.49 9.38
N LEU A 189 11.97 -13.39 9.67
CA LEU A 189 10.94 -12.92 8.76
C LEU A 189 10.72 -11.41 8.95
N SER A 190 10.36 -10.71 7.85
CA SER A 190 10.10 -9.28 7.92
C SER A 190 8.94 -8.93 8.84
N ALA A 191 8.92 -7.72 9.37
CA ALA A 191 7.82 -7.20 10.18
C ALA A 191 6.47 -7.28 9.44
N TYR A 192 6.47 -7.12 8.11
CA TYR A 192 5.27 -7.26 7.29
C TYR A 192 4.71 -8.68 7.29
N VAL A 193 5.54 -9.70 7.04
CA VAL A 193 5.13 -11.12 7.06
C VAL A 193 4.64 -11.53 8.45
N ARG A 194 5.18 -10.91 9.48
CA ARG A 194 4.78 -11.11 10.89
C ARG A 194 3.55 -10.29 11.31
N CYS A 195 2.90 -9.61 10.38
CA CYS A 195 1.74 -8.74 10.65
C CYS A 195 2.01 -7.64 11.69
N ILE A 196 3.24 -7.12 11.75
CA ILE A 196 3.62 -6.08 12.72
C ILE A 196 3.51 -4.70 12.09
N SER A 197 4.20 -4.47 10.96
CA SER A 197 4.24 -3.18 10.29
C SER A 197 4.83 -3.29 8.88
N ARG A 198 4.42 -2.38 7.98
CA ARG A 198 5.10 -2.14 6.71
C ARG A 198 6.17 -1.06 6.81
N GLY A 199 6.27 -0.39 7.95
CA GLY A 199 7.17 0.74 8.16
C GLY A 199 6.82 1.97 7.33
N LEU A 200 7.57 3.04 7.51
CA LEU A 200 7.43 4.28 6.75
C LEU A 200 8.62 4.49 5.80
N PRO A 201 8.35 5.04 4.61
CA PRO A 201 7.07 5.34 3.98
C PRO A 201 6.37 4.10 3.38
N GLY A 202 6.83 2.88 3.65
CA GLY A 202 6.34 1.63 3.07
C GLY A 202 4.83 1.41 3.22
N MET A 203 4.23 1.79 4.37
CA MET A 203 2.80 1.67 4.57
C MET A 203 1.98 2.58 3.64
N MET A 204 2.55 3.72 3.22
CA MET A 204 1.89 4.66 2.33
C MET A 204 1.91 4.22 0.87
N MET A 205 2.87 3.36 0.49
CA MET A 205 3.03 2.92 -0.89
C MET A 205 1.81 2.16 -1.40
N PRO A 206 1.38 2.41 -2.67
CA PRO A 206 0.30 1.66 -3.29
C PRO A 206 0.65 0.18 -3.40
N SER A 207 -0.35 -0.64 -3.20
CA SER A 207 -0.28 -2.10 -3.27
C SER A 207 -1.38 -2.62 -4.20
N ILE A 208 -1.42 -3.93 -4.40
CA ILE A 208 -2.43 -4.59 -5.22
C ILE A 208 -3.82 -4.63 -4.57
N TYR A 209 -3.90 -4.35 -3.27
CA TYR A 209 -5.15 -4.33 -2.49
C TYR A 209 -4.97 -3.49 -1.21
N ASN A 210 -6.07 -3.18 -0.54
CA ASN A 210 -6.12 -2.47 0.75
C ASN A 210 -5.33 -1.15 0.73
N ASN A 211 -5.61 -0.32 -0.28
CA ASN A 211 -4.95 0.98 -0.46
C ASN A 211 -5.65 2.13 0.26
N GLY A 212 -6.68 1.84 1.06
CA GLY A 212 -7.41 2.82 1.84
C GLY A 212 -6.52 3.55 2.84
N LEU A 213 -6.77 4.85 2.97
CA LEU A 213 -6.11 5.76 3.88
C LEU A 213 -7.17 6.67 4.49
N GLN A 214 -7.45 6.51 5.77
CA GLN A 214 -8.34 7.42 6.49
C GLN A 214 -7.53 8.50 7.20
N ILE A 215 -7.87 9.75 6.93
CA ILE A 215 -7.34 10.90 7.67
C ILE A 215 -8.46 11.48 8.54
N SER A 216 -8.18 11.60 9.83
CA SER A 216 -9.05 12.24 10.82
C SER A 216 -8.27 13.35 11.51
N GLN A 217 -8.95 14.46 11.84
CA GLN A 217 -8.32 15.61 12.47
C GLN A 217 -9.08 16.03 13.73
N SER A 218 -8.32 16.51 14.69
CA SER A 218 -8.84 17.20 15.88
C SER A 218 -7.90 18.38 16.19
N PRO A 219 -8.30 19.32 17.05
CA PRO A 219 -7.40 20.38 17.48
C PRO A 219 -6.08 19.80 18.02
N GLY A 220 -4.96 20.14 17.41
CA GLY A 220 -3.63 19.70 17.81
C GLY A 220 -3.18 18.31 17.35
N PHE A 221 -4.01 17.56 16.63
CA PHE A 221 -3.66 16.20 16.18
C PHE A 221 -4.22 15.86 14.79
N VAL A 222 -3.47 15.03 14.06
CA VAL A 222 -3.94 14.36 12.85
C VAL A 222 -3.71 12.86 13.02
N ALA A 223 -4.76 12.05 12.86
CA ALA A 223 -4.66 10.59 12.84
C ALA A 223 -4.66 10.11 11.39
N ILE A 224 -3.69 9.29 11.03
CA ILE A 224 -3.51 8.70 9.71
C ILE A 224 -3.59 7.19 9.86
N GLN A 225 -4.69 6.61 9.40
CA GLN A 225 -4.93 5.16 9.45
C GLN A 225 -4.79 4.58 8.05
N LYS A 226 -3.92 3.60 7.92
CA LYS A 226 -3.76 2.81 6.69
C LYS A 226 -4.52 1.49 6.84
N GLU A 227 -5.25 1.11 5.81
CA GLU A 227 -6.04 -0.12 5.80
C GLU A 227 -5.17 -1.38 5.92
N MET A 228 -4.12 -1.48 5.10
CA MET A 228 -3.22 -2.63 5.16
C MET A 228 -2.47 -2.66 6.49
N ILE A 229 -2.57 -3.80 7.20
CA ILE A 229 -2.08 -4.02 8.59
C ILE A 229 -2.77 -3.09 9.61
N HIS A 230 -3.84 -2.39 9.22
CA HIS A 230 -4.64 -1.47 10.07
C HIS A 230 -3.78 -0.54 10.96
N GLU A 231 -2.58 -0.16 10.47
CA GLU A 231 -1.69 0.73 11.23
C GLU A 231 -2.28 2.14 11.31
N THR A 232 -2.35 2.64 12.52
CA THR A 232 -2.76 4.02 12.78
C THR A 232 -1.62 4.76 13.46
N ARG A 233 -1.29 5.94 12.96
CA ARG A 233 -0.38 6.84 13.64
C ARG A 233 -1.06 8.16 13.97
N VAL A 234 -0.80 8.66 15.16
CA VAL A 234 -1.28 9.96 15.62
C VAL A 234 -0.12 10.93 15.53
N VAL A 235 -0.32 11.99 14.77
CA VAL A 235 0.65 13.06 14.53
C VAL A 235 0.24 14.27 15.35
N PRO A 236 0.97 14.63 16.42
CA PRO A 236 0.78 15.90 17.12
C PRO A 236 1.16 17.05 16.20
N THR A 237 0.30 18.08 16.11
CA THR A 237 0.56 19.30 15.36
C THR A 237 0.82 20.52 16.25
N ALA A 238 0.64 20.37 17.57
CA ALA A 238 1.14 21.29 18.56
C ALA A 238 2.60 20.97 18.86
N GLU A 239 3.39 22.02 19.12
CA GLU A 239 4.80 21.85 19.49
C GLU A 239 4.91 21.03 20.80
N ARG A 240 5.78 20.05 20.81
CA ARG A 240 6.09 19.21 21.95
C ARG A 240 7.58 18.81 21.95
N GLU A 241 8.07 18.45 23.12
CA GLU A 241 9.39 17.83 23.20
C GLU A 241 9.39 16.46 22.50
N PRO A 242 10.40 16.16 21.70
CA PRO A 242 10.60 14.83 21.13
C PRO A 242 10.72 13.78 22.23
N LEU A 243 10.38 12.54 21.89
CA LEU A 243 10.65 11.42 22.78
C LEU A 243 12.16 11.30 23.03
N GLY A 244 12.52 10.89 24.24
CA GLY A 244 13.95 10.72 24.61
C GLY A 244 14.65 9.77 23.62
N ALA A 245 15.93 10.02 23.35
CA ALA A 245 16.72 9.30 22.35
C ALA A 245 16.75 7.76 22.51
N GLY A 246 16.48 7.26 23.71
CA GLY A 246 16.38 5.82 23.99
C GLY A 246 15.03 5.19 23.63
N ILE A 247 14.01 6.00 23.27
CA ILE A 247 12.68 5.50 22.91
C ILE A 247 12.61 5.40 21.41
N LYS A 248 12.57 4.18 20.91
CA LYS A 248 12.48 3.87 19.47
C LYS A 248 11.16 3.15 19.18
N GLN A 249 10.49 3.54 18.09
CA GLN A 249 9.19 3.01 17.70
C GLN A 249 9.21 2.40 16.30
N TRP A 250 8.20 1.58 16.00
CA TRP A 250 8.04 0.97 14.68
C TRP A 250 7.82 2.00 13.57
N LEU A 251 6.98 3.01 13.85
CA LEU A 251 6.66 4.10 12.92
C LEU A 251 7.35 5.41 13.29
N GLY A 252 8.34 5.36 14.21
CA GLY A 252 9.07 6.53 14.67
C GLY A 252 8.24 7.46 15.56
N ASP A 253 8.80 8.62 15.87
CA ASP A 253 8.21 9.70 16.65
C ASP A 253 7.86 10.88 15.72
N PRO A 254 6.57 11.02 15.29
CA PRO A 254 6.17 12.05 14.36
C PRO A 254 5.93 13.39 15.07
N GLN A 255 6.30 14.48 14.39
CA GLN A 255 5.92 15.85 14.74
C GLN A 255 5.38 16.54 13.51
N GLY A 256 4.14 16.98 13.58
CA GLY A 256 3.45 17.70 12.51
C GLY A 256 3.50 19.21 12.69
N ARG A 257 3.42 19.94 11.57
CA ARG A 257 3.15 21.38 11.52
C ARG A 257 2.43 21.72 10.23
N TRP A 258 1.76 22.87 10.24
CA TRP A 258 1.11 23.39 9.03
C TRP A 258 2.01 24.44 8.36
N GLU A 259 2.24 24.26 7.06
CA GLU A 259 2.90 25.23 6.19
C GLU A 259 1.91 25.66 5.10
N GLY A 260 1.18 26.77 5.34
CA GLY A 260 0.06 27.15 4.47
C GLY A 260 -1.03 26.08 4.45
N ASP A 261 -1.28 25.47 3.29
CA ASP A 261 -2.27 24.41 3.09
C ASP A 261 -1.69 23.00 3.17
N THR A 262 -0.42 22.88 3.52
CA THR A 262 0.31 21.60 3.60
C THR A 262 0.52 21.18 5.05
N LEU A 263 0.13 19.94 5.38
CA LEU A 263 0.61 19.27 6.59
C LEU A 263 2.01 18.73 6.34
N VAL A 264 2.98 19.19 7.10
CA VAL A 264 4.35 18.65 7.09
C VAL A 264 4.55 17.82 8.33
N VAL A 265 5.02 16.58 8.16
CA VAL A 265 5.28 15.65 9.26
C VAL A 265 6.74 15.23 9.20
N GLU A 266 7.50 15.54 10.22
CA GLU A 266 8.87 15.05 10.41
C GLU A 266 8.85 13.87 11.39
N THR A 267 9.46 12.76 11.02
CA THR A 267 9.50 11.56 11.82
C THR A 267 10.94 11.08 11.99
N THR A 268 11.32 10.84 13.23
CA THR A 268 12.62 10.25 13.64
C THR A 268 12.39 9.15 14.67
N GLY A 269 13.42 8.62 15.30
CA GLY A 269 13.25 7.67 16.40
C GLY A 269 12.72 6.30 15.95
N PHE A 270 13.03 5.87 14.73
CA PHE A 270 12.71 4.53 14.25
C PHE A 270 13.52 3.45 14.98
N ASN A 271 12.94 2.26 15.12
CA ASN A 271 13.63 1.12 15.76
C ASN A 271 14.54 0.32 14.82
N GLY A 272 14.62 0.71 13.55
CA GLY A 272 15.43 0.04 12.53
C GLY A 272 14.95 -1.34 12.09
N ARG A 273 13.79 -1.80 12.57
CA ARG A 273 13.26 -3.16 12.28
C ARG A 273 12.22 -3.20 11.16
N THR A 274 11.76 -2.04 10.69
CA THR A 274 10.87 -1.87 9.54
C THR A 274 11.57 -1.06 8.46
N ASN A 275 12.72 -1.52 8.07
CA ASN A 275 13.63 -0.83 7.16
C ASN A 275 13.09 -0.75 5.73
N TYR A 276 12.45 0.35 5.38
CA TYR A 276 12.06 0.61 4.01
C TYR A 276 13.30 0.76 3.12
N ARG A 277 13.44 -0.12 2.13
CA ARG A 277 14.59 -0.15 1.20
C ARG A 277 15.96 -0.24 1.89
N GLY A 278 16.02 -0.78 3.10
CA GLY A 278 17.26 -0.92 3.87
C GLY A 278 17.59 0.27 4.77
N SER A 279 16.66 1.23 4.95
CA SER A 279 16.82 2.33 5.92
C SER A 279 17.15 1.81 7.32
N SER A 280 17.82 2.63 8.11
CA SER A 280 18.24 2.31 9.46
C SER A 280 17.41 3.03 10.52
N GLU A 281 17.79 2.87 11.78
CA GLU A 281 17.23 3.64 12.90
C GLU A 281 17.58 5.14 12.85
N ASN A 282 18.56 5.52 12.01
CA ASN A 282 18.99 6.90 11.80
C ASN A 282 18.18 7.64 10.73
N MET A 283 17.20 6.95 10.13
CA MET A 283 16.34 7.56 9.13
C MET A 283 15.58 8.77 9.71
N LYS A 284 15.59 9.87 8.97
CA LYS A 284 14.64 10.97 9.10
C LYS A 284 13.71 10.91 7.89
N LEU A 285 12.40 10.91 8.14
CA LEU A 285 11.37 10.98 7.11
C LEU A 285 10.65 12.32 7.24
N THR A 286 10.59 13.08 6.15
CA THR A 286 9.76 14.28 6.04
C THR A 286 8.65 14.00 5.05
N GLU A 287 7.40 14.11 5.48
CA GLU A 287 6.22 13.86 4.66
C GLU A 287 5.42 15.16 4.51
N ARG A 288 4.82 15.35 3.35
CA ARG A 288 4.00 16.51 3.03
C ARG A 288 2.67 16.04 2.44
N TYR A 289 1.59 16.51 3.00
CA TYR A 289 0.23 16.21 2.57
C TYR A 289 -0.43 17.52 2.12
N THR A 290 -0.71 17.64 0.82
CA THR A 290 -1.28 18.84 0.23
C THR A 290 -2.55 18.50 -0.56
N ARG A 291 -3.67 19.09 -0.18
CA ARG A 291 -4.92 18.89 -0.93
C ARG A 291 -4.93 19.79 -2.16
N LEU A 292 -4.77 19.18 -3.34
CA LEU A 292 -4.67 19.90 -4.62
C LEU A 292 -6.02 20.15 -5.29
N GLY A 293 -7.09 19.54 -4.81
CA GLY A 293 -8.41 19.63 -5.39
C GLY A 293 -9.46 18.96 -4.49
N PRO A 294 -10.74 18.99 -4.89
CA PRO A 294 -11.80 18.36 -4.11
C PRO A 294 -11.50 16.90 -3.75
N ASN A 295 -10.98 16.15 -4.72
CA ASN A 295 -10.72 14.71 -4.61
C ASN A 295 -9.24 14.33 -4.79
N ARG A 296 -8.30 15.27 -4.64
CA ARG A 296 -6.88 15.05 -4.87
C ARG A 296 -6.05 15.44 -3.66
N LEU A 297 -5.30 14.49 -3.11
CA LEU A 297 -4.33 14.70 -2.04
C LEU A 297 -2.95 14.27 -2.54
N GLU A 298 -2.04 15.22 -2.69
CA GLU A 298 -0.64 14.94 -2.98
C GLU A 298 0.05 14.49 -1.70
N TYR A 299 0.80 13.41 -1.81
CA TYR A 299 1.69 12.90 -0.79
C TYR A 299 3.11 12.91 -1.32
N GLU A 300 3.95 13.73 -0.71
CA GLU A 300 5.38 13.78 -0.96
C GLU A 300 6.13 13.30 0.28
N PHE A 301 7.20 12.55 0.07
CA PHE A 301 8.01 12.05 1.17
C PHE A 301 9.49 12.14 0.82
N LYS A 302 10.28 12.70 1.74
CA LYS A 302 11.73 12.79 1.65
C LYS A 302 12.37 11.86 2.67
N VAL A 303 13.25 11.01 2.18
CA VAL A 303 14.00 10.04 2.99
C VAL A 303 15.44 10.51 3.13
N GLU A 304 15.91 10.65 4.36
CA GLU A 304 17.26 11.04 4.72
C GLU A 304 17.85 9.99 5.66
N ASP A 305 18.85 9.25 5.22
CA ASP A 305 19.59 8.30 6.06
C ASP A 305 21.04 8.22 5.56
N PRO A 306 21.91 9.08 6.08
CA PRO A 306 23.30 9.18 5.61
C PRO A 306 24.14 7.94 5.94
N THR A 307 23.64 7.04 6.76
CA THR A 307 24.29 5.74 7.02
C THR A 307 23.90 4.67 5.99
N VAL A 308 22.95 5.01 5.10
CA VAL A 308 22.43 4.07 4.09
C VAL A 308 22.68 4.58 2.69
N TRP A 309 22.30 5.82 2.38
CA TRP A 309 22.42 6.41 1.04
C TRP A 309 23.40 7.56 1.01
N THR A 310 24.04 7.74 -0.13
CA THR A 310 25.02 8.82 -0.35
C THR A 310 24.38 10.22 -0.37
N SER A 311 23.08 10.31 -0.60
CA SER A 311 22.27 11.54 -0.49
C SER A 311 20.83 11.22 -0.14
N SER A 312 20.05 12.23 0.23
CA SER A 312 18.58 12.10 0.42
C SER A 312 17.88 11.92 -0.92
N TRP A 313 16.64 11.43 -0.87
CA TRP A 313 15.79 11.30 -2.05
C TRP A 313 14.34 11.57 -1.70
N THR A 314 13.57 12.03 -2.69
CA THR A 314 12.17 12.44 -2.53
C THR A 314 11.31 11.69 -3.52
N GLY A 315 10.20 11.14 -3.03
CA GLY A 315 9.16 10.54 -3.85
C GLY A 315 7.83 11.26 -3.67
N ARG A 316 6.95 11.12 -4.68
CA ARG A 316 5.64 11.77 -4.68
C ARG A 316 4.62 10.96 -5.47
N PHE A 317 3.37 10.95 -5.01
CA PHE A 317 2.21 10.46 -5.74
C PHE A 317 0.92 11.02 -5.13
N GLU A 318 -0.22 10.73 -5.76
CA GLU A 318 -1.51 11.24 -5.31
C GLU A 318 -2.41 10.14 -4.75
N PHE A 319 -3.18 10.50 -3.72
CA PHE A 319 -4.36 9.77 -3.28
C PHE A 319 -5.62 10.42 -3.85
N GLU A 320 -6.66 9.62 -4.05
CA GLU A 320 -7.98 10.06 -4.51
C GLU A 320 -9.01 9.93 -3.39
N LEU A 321 -9.83 10.99 -3.17
CA LEU A 321 -10.89 10.95 -2.16
C LEU A 321 -12.04 10.08 -2.64
N ASP A 322 -12.47 9.14 -1.82
CA ASP A 322 -13.62 8.29 -2.06
C ASP A 322 -14.42 7.98 -0.78
N ASN A 323 -15.14 8.98 -0.29
CA ASN A 323 -16.01 8.84 0.88
C ASN A 323 -17.31 8.05 0.60
N GLU A 324 -17.63 7.80 -0.66
CA GLU A 324 -18.93 7.23 -1.03
C GLU A 324 -18.89 5.72 -1.28
N GLN A 325 -17.79 5.22 -1.80
CA GLN A 325 -17.69 3.85 -2.28
C GLN A 325 -16.60 3.03 -1.59
N TYR A 326 -15.58 3.70 -1.02
CA TYR A 326 -14.51 3.02 -0.33
C TYR A 326 -14.83 2.91 1.16
N GLU A 327 -14.92 1.70 1.65
CA GLU A 327 -15.05 1.42 3.07
C GLU A 327 -13.77 0.74 3.56
N LEU A 328 -13.21 1.24 4.67
CA LEU A 328 -12.13 0.54 5.35
C LEU A 328 -12.68 -0.77 5.91
N VAL A 329 -12.07 -1.86 5.51
CA VAL A 329 -12.34 -3.17 6.09
C VAL A 329 -11.22 -3.56 7.03
N GLU A 330 -11.53 -4.41 8.00
CA GLU A 330 -10.52 -4.99 8.88
C GLU A 330 -9.51 -5.78 8.06
N TYR A 331 -8.23 -5.47 8.23
CA TYR A 331 -7.14 -6.28 7.70
C TYR A 331 -6.73 -7.33 8.74
N ALA A 332 -7.44 -8.44 8.76
CA ALA A 332 -7.27 -9.53 9.73
C ALA A 332 -6.01 -10.37 9.40
N CYS A 333 -4.83 -9.74 9.49
CA CYS A 333 -3.56 -10.33 9.08
C CYS A 333 -3.15 -11.53 9.93
N HIS A 334 -3.38 -11.48 11.26
CA HIS A 334 -2.97 -12.53 12.18
C HIS A 334 -3.81 -13.78 12.04
N GLU A 335 -5.11 -13.65 11.85
CA GLU A 335 -6.09 -14.72 11.83
C GLU A 335 -5.87 -15.68 10.66
N GLY A 336 -5.37 -15.19 9.54
CA GLY A 336 -5.10 -15.98 8.33
C GLY A 336 -3.62 -16.16 8.02
N ASN A 337 -2.68 -15.86 8.94
CA ASN A 337 -1.25 -15.91 8.65
C ASN A 337 -0.67 -17.33 8.59
N TYR A 338 -1.25 -18.17 7.74
CA TYR A 338 -0.71 -19.51 7.44
C TYR A 338 0.64 -19.43 6.70
N GLY A 339 0.91 -18.31 6.02
CA GLY A 339 2.17 -18.08 5.30
C GLY A 339 3.39 -18.20 6.21
N MET A 340 3.35 -17.58 7.39
CA MET A 340 4.45 -17.64 8.36
C MET A 340 4.67 -19.08 8.85
N THR A 341 3.62 -19.79 9.24
CA THR A 341 3.69 -21.18 9.67
C THR A 341 4.26 -22.09 8.57
N ASN A 342 3.80 -21.91 7.32
CA ASN A 342 4.22 -22.72 6.19
C ASN A 342 5.70 -22.46 5.81
N ILE A 343 6.15 -21.20 5.86
CA ILE A 343 7.56 -20.85 5.61
C ILE A 343 8.47 -21.53 6.64
N LEU A 344 8.13 -21.43 7.93
CA LEU A 344 8.93 -22.00 9.00
C LEU A 344 8.91 -23.54 8.98
N SER A 345 7.76 -24.16 8.76
CA SER A 345 7.64 -25.62 8.67
C SER A 345 8.36 -26.19 7.44
N GLY A 346 8.27 -25.49 6.30
CA GLY A 346 9.02 -25.85 5.10
C GLY A 346 10.53 -25.73 5.29
N ALA A 347 11.00 -24.72 6.01
CA ALA A 347 12.41 -24.61 6.37
C ALA A 347 12.88 -25.82 7.20
N ARG A 348 12.10 -26.19 8.23
CA ARG A 348 12.41 -27.37 9.07
C ARG A 348 12.35 -28.70 8.31
N ALA A 349 11.46 -28.82 7.32
CA ALA A 349 11.41 -30.01 6.47
C ALA A 349 12.72 -30.18 5.69
N ARG A 350 13.20 -29.12 5.04
CA ARG A 350 14.46 -29.11 4.30
C ARG A 350 15.67 -29.40 5.18
N ASP A 351 15.71 -28.87 6.42
CA ASP A 351 16.79 -29.17 7.36
C ASP A 351 16.87 -30.68 7.66
N ARG A 352 15.70 -31.33 7.83
CA ARG A 352 15.66 -32.81 8.06
C ARG A 352 16.09 -33.59 6.84
N GLU A 353 15.69 -33.21 5.63
CA GLU A 353 16.07 -33.83 4.37
C GLU A 353 17.59 -33.78 4.17
N GLU A 354 18.22 -32.63 4.41
CA GLU A 354 19.67 -32.47 4.28
C GLU A 354 20.43 -33.25 5.35
N ALA A 355 19.94 -33.27 6.58
CA ALA A 355 20.55 -34.06 7.65
C ALA A 355 20.48 -35.55 7.32
N ALA A 356 19.37 -36.05 6.76
CA ALA A 356 19.25 -37.44 6.32
C ALA A 356 20.21 -37.76 5.16
N ALA A 357 20.26 -36.88 4.14
CA ALA A 357 21.19 -37.07 3.02
C ALA A 357 22.68 -37.08 3.46
N ALA A 358 23.03 -36.18 4.41
CA ALA A 358 24.39 -36.16 4.97
C ALA A 358 24.72 -37.45 5.75
N ALA A 359 23.74 -37.99 6.49
CA ALA A 359 23.94 -39.28 7.21
C ALA A 359 24.15 -40.48 6.26
N GLU A 360 23.40 -40.52 5.14
CA GLU A 360 23.54 -41.55 4.11
C GLU A 360 24.92 -41.49 3.44
N THR A 361 25.40 -40.30 3.09
CA THR A 361 26.73 -40.11 2.47
C THR A 361 27.87 -40.40 3.43
N GLY A 362 27.71 -40.11 4.74
CA GLY A 362 28.69 -40.39 5.78
C GLY A 362 28.80 -41.87 6.11
N SER A 363 27.74 -42.68 5.93
CA SER A 363 27.75 -44.12 6.20
C SER A 363 28.36 -44.97 5.06
N GLY A 364 28.51 -44.41 3.85
CA GLY A 364 29.10 -45.07 2.70
C GLY A 364 30.64 -44.95 2.59
N ALA A 365 31.29 -44.26 3.55
CA ALA A 365 32.72 -43.98 3.55
C ALA A 365 33.52 -44.82 4.60
N GLN A 366 32.94 -45.89 5.13
CA GLN A 366 33.65 -46.84 6.03
C GLN A 366 33.95 -48.17 5.33
#